data_9f5f5215c7aa5f17fdc3ed8c4d4eda4b
#
_entry.id   9f5f5215c7aa5f17fdc3ed8c4d4eda4b
#
_cell.length_a   1.000
_cell.length_b   1.000
_cell.length_c   1.000
_cell.angle_alpha   90.00
_cell.angle_beta   90.00
_cell.angle_gamma   90.00
#
_symmetry.space_group_name_H-M   'P 1'
#
loop_
_entity.id
_entity.type
_entity.pdbx_description
1 polymer ?
#
loop_
_entity_poly.entity_id
_entity_poly.type
_entity_poly.pdbx_seq_one_letter_code
_entity_poly.pdbx_strand_id
1 'polypeptide(L)'
;MKDRFRVVPASYVFLLRPGPHGDEVLLQLRQNTGYMDDHWAAAAAGHVEPGETAYDAAHREAREEIGVEDLALEFVTAMQRTQHADPIDERIDFFFTARAWTGEPRIVEPAKCAALEWFPLASLPSPVVPHERVVLDGLGTGLESYTTFGF
;
A
#
# COMPACT_ATOMS: atom_id res chain seq x y z
N MET A 1 -14.14 -1.75 -32.92
CA MET A 1 -14.61 -1.83 -31.53
C MET A 1 -14.29 -0.54 -30.80
N LYS A 2 -15.23 -0.04 -30.04
CA LYS A 2 -15.04 1.21 -29.30
C LYS A 2 -14.13 0.99 -28.09
N ASP A 3 -13.17 1.87 -27.88
CA ASP A 3 -12.32 1.87 -26.69
C ASP A 3 -13.16 2.13 -25.44
N ARG A 4 -12.84 1.39 -24.38
CA ARG A 4 -13.51 1.57 -23.10
C ARG A 4 -12.57 2.18 -22.10
N PHE A 5 -13.12 2.98 -21.20
CA PHE A 5 -12.39 3.46 -20.03
C PHE A 5 -11.87 2.28 -19.22
N ARG A 6 -10.63 2.40 -18.78
CA ARG A 6 -9.94 1.34 -18.02
C ARG A 6 -9.26 1.94 -16.81
N VAL A 7 -9.18 1.14 -15.76
CA VAL A 7 -8.42 1.48 -14.57
C VAL A 7 -7.34 0.42 -14.35
N VAL A 8 -6.21 0.82 -13.79
CA VAL A 8 -5.12 -0.09 -13.44
C VAL A 8 -5.31 -0.52 -11.99
N PRO A 9 -5.50 -1.82 -11.71
CA PRO A 9 -5.64 -2.30 -10.34
C PRO A 9 -4.28 -2.46 -9.67
N ALA A 10 -4.21 -2.11 -8.38
CA ALA A 10 -3.03 -2.32 -7.55
C ALA A 10 -3.43 -2.76 -6.15
N SER A 11 -2.55 -3.48 -5.48
CA SER A 11 -2.73 -3.90 -4.09
C SER A 11 -1.69 -3.25 -3.20
N TYR A 12 -2.11 -2.87 -1.98
CA TYR A 12 -1.29 -2.23 -0.97
C TYR A 12 -1.44 -2.99 0.34
N VAL A 13 -0.33 -3.23 1.03
CA VAL A 13 -0.34 -3.95 2.30
C VAL A 13 0.31 -3.10 3.39
N PHE A 14 -0.47 -2.81 4.43
CA PHE A 14 0.04 -2.20 5.65
C PHE A 14 0.17 -3.28 6.72
N LEU A 15 1.40 -3.64 7.10
CA LEU A 15 1.63 -4.50 8.24
C LEU A 15 1.45 -3.68 9.52
N LEU A 16 0.68 -4.20 10.47
CA LEU A 16 0.40 -3.55 11.75
C LEU A 16 0.88 -4.43 12.89
N ARG A 17 1.38 -3.80 13.94
CA ARG A 17 1.74 -4.46 15.20
C ARG A 17 1.35 -3.58 16.39
N PRO A 18 1.06 -4.16 17.55
CA PRO A 18 0.86 -3.34 18.76
C PRO A 18 2.17 -2.68 19.16
N GLY A 19 2.09 -1.41 19.58
CA GLY A 19 3.22 -0.65 20.09
C GLY A 19 2.89 0.00 21.42
N PRO A 20 3.86 0.68 22.07
CA PRO A 20 3.66 1.30 23.38
C PRO A 20 2.63 2.43 23.39
N HIS A 21 2.36 3.02 22.23
CA HIS A 21 1.44 4.15 22.07
C HIS A 21 0.33 3.85 21.05
N GLY A 22 -0.11 2.60 20.98
CA GLY A 22 -1.10 2.14 20.01
C GLY A 22 -0.43 1.40 18.85
N ASP A 23 -1.22 1.11 17.82
CA ASP A 23 -0.71 0.36 16.67
C ASP A 23 0.40 1.10 15.94
N GLU A 24 1.36 0.32 15.46
CA GLU A 24 2.42 0.78 14.57
C GLU A 24 2.25 0.17 13.19
N VAL A 25 2.63 0.91 12.18
CA VAL A 25 2.61 0.48 10.78
C VAL A 25 4.02 0.44 10.20
N LEU A 26 4.29 -0.57 9.37
CA LEU A 26 5.56 -0.68 8.66
C LEU A 26 5.48 0.10 7.36
N LEU A 27 6.37 1.07 7.19
CA LEU A 27 6.45 1.88 5.97
C LEU A 27 7.84 1.80 5.37
N GLN A 28 7.90 1.96 4.03
CA GLN A 28 9.16 2.05 3.30
C GLN A 28 9.39 3.46 2.79
N LEU A 29 10.64 3.87 2.74
CA LEU A 29 11.04 5.13 2.12
C LEU A 29 11.41 4.85 0.67
N ARG A 30 10.63 5.40 -0.26
CA ARG A 30 10.80 5.16 -1.70
C ARG A 30 12.04 5.87 -2.24
N GLN A 31 12.77 5.21 -3.14
CA GLN A 31 13.87 5.83 -3.89
C GLN A 31 14.01 5.18 -5.27
N ASN A 32 14.51 5.94 -6.22
CA ASN A 32 14.84 5.48 -7.57
C ASN A 32 13.68 4.79 -8.31
N THR A 33 12.43 5.16 -8.00
CA THR A 33 11.24 4.59 -8.63
C THR A 33 10.66 5.50 -9.72
N GLY A 34 11.00 6.80 -9.68
CA GLY A 34 10.43 7.81 -10.57
C GLY A 34 9.04 8.29 -10.15
N TYR A 35 8.51 7.80 -9.02
CA TYR A 35 7.21 8.21 -8.52
C TYR A 35 7.24 8.35 -7.00
N MET A 36 6.93 9.55 -6.51
CA MET A 36 6.87 9.84 -5.08
C MET A 36 8.10 9.36 -4.31
N ASP A 37 9.28 9.53 -4.90
CA ASP A 37 10.53 9.22 -4.24
C ASP A 37 10.74 10.14 -3.03
N ASP A 38 11.46 9.66 -2.03
CA ASP A 38 11.65 10.33 -0.75
C ASP A 38 10.36 10.49 0.06
N HIS A 39 9.29 9.77 -0.32
CA HIS A 39 8.05 9.64 0.46
C HIS A 39 7.97 8.27 1.12
N TRP A 40 7.36 8.24 2.28
CA TRP A 40 7.02 7.00 2.97
C TRP A 40 5.75 6.40 2.36
N ALA A 41 5.73 5.08 2.23
CA ALA A 41 4.65 4.35 1.58
C ALA A 41 4.44 2.99 2.24
N ALA A 42 3.38 2.28 1.85
CA ALA A 42 3.15 0.91 2.28
C ALA A 42 4.40 0.05 2.05
N ALA A 43 4.70 -0.85 2.98
CA ALA A 43 5.86 -1.71 2.89
C ALA A 43 5.82 -2.63 1.66
N ALA A 44 4.63 -2.98 1.19
CA ALA A 44 4.45 -3.76 -0.03
C ALA A 44 3.28 -3.20 -0.83
N ALA A 45 3.50 -2.99 -2.12
CA ALA A 45 2.47 -2.54 -3.05
C ALA A 45 2.90 -2.82 -4.49
N GLY A 46 1.91 -3.06 -5.36
CA GLY A 46 2.17 -3.24 -6.78
C GLY A 46 0.92 -3.56 -7.57
N HIS A 47 1.07 -3.54 -8.89
CA HIS A 47 -0.04 -3.80 -9.81
C HIS A 47 -0.52 -5.25 -9.71
N VAL A 48 -1.84 -5.42 -9.78
CA VAL A 48 -2.45 -6.74 -9.94
C VAL A 48 -2.19 -7.19 -11.38
N GLU A 49 -1.66 -8.40 -11.53
CA GLU A 49 -1.35 -8.97 -12.84
C GLU A 49 -2.53 -9.77 -13.40
N PRO A 50 -2.60 -9.97 -14.72
CA PRO A 50 -3.64 -10.81 -15.30
C PRO A 50 -3.70 -12.19 -14.65
N GLY A 51 -4.89 -12.65 -14.29
CA GLY A 51 -5.09 -13.94 -13.63
C GLY A 51 -4.90 -13.94 -12.13
N GLU A 52 -4.45 -12.82 -11.54
CA GLU A 52 -4.37 -12.65 -10.09
C GLU A 52 -5.61 -11.97 -9.54
N THR A 53 -5.99 -12.33 -8.31
CA THR A 53 -6.88 -11.48 -7.52
C THR A 53 -6.04 -10.40 -6.82
N ALA A 54 -6.70 -9.38 -6.26
CA ALA A 54 -6.01 -8.39 -5.45
C ALA A 54 -5.35 -9.03 -4.21
N TYR A 55 -5.94 -10.09 -3.65
CA TYR A 55 -5.33 -10.87 -2.57
C TYR A 55 -4.05 -11.56 -3.01
N ASP A 56 -4.06 -12.20 -4.18
CA ASP A 56 -2.89 -12.86 -4.74
C ASP A 56 -1.75 -11.87 -4.93
N ALA A 57 -2.07 -10.70 -5.51
CA ALA A 57 -1.09 -9.64 -5.73
C ALA A 57 -0.50 -9.13 -4.41
N ALA A 58 -1.34 -8.96 -3.37
CA ALA A 58 -0.88 -8.53 -2.06
C ALA A 58 0.13 -9.52 -1.46
N HIS A 59 -0.16 -10.82 -1.52
CA HIS A 59 0.76 -11.86 -1.05
C HIS A 59 2.05 -11.87 -1.85
N ARG A 60 1.96 -11.80 -3.17
CA ARG A 60 3.13 -11.80 -4.05
C ARG A 60 4.03 -10.59 -3.79
N GLU A 61 3.45 -9.40 -3.73
CA GLU A 61 4.22 -8.16 -3.48
C GLU A 61 4.89 -8.17 -2.11
N ALA A 62 4.20 -8.66 -1.08
CA ALA A 62 4.79 -8.78 0.27
C ALA A 62 6.01 -9.70 0.27
N ARG A 63 5.93 -10.83 -0.44
CA ARG A 63 7.06 -11.74 -0.57
C ARG A 63 8.22 -11.11 -1.35
N GLU A 64 7.92 -10.45 -2.46
CA GLU A 64 8.93 -9.85 -3.34
C GLU A 64 9.61 -8.63 -2.72
N GLU A 65 8.86 -7.79 -2.01
CA GLU A 65 9.39 -6.51 -1.51
C GLU A 65 9.96 -6.59 -0.10
N ILE A 66 9.33 -7.36 0.80
CA ILE A 66 9.74 -7.42 2.20
C ILE A 66 9.95 -8.83 2.75
N GLY A 67 9.83 -9.85 1.92
CA GLY A 67 10.21 -11.22 2.26
C GLY A 67 9.31 -11.90 3.30
N VAL A 68 8.04 -11.51 3.40
CA VAL A 68 7.09 -12.14 4.30
C VAL A 68 6.04 -12.94 3.53
N GLU A 69 5.49 -13.96 4.18
CA GLU A 69 4.51 -14.88 3.60
C GLU A 69 3.36 -15.14 4.59
N ASP A 70 2.35 -15.88 4.12
CA ASP A 70 1.22 -16.32 4.95
C ASP A 70 0.54 -15.18 5.70
N LEU A 71 0.32 -14.05 5.00
CA LEU A 71 -0.30 -12.89 5.62
C LEU A 71 -1.78 -13.15 5.93
N ALA A 72 -2.19 -12.81 7.15
CA ALA A 72 -3.61 -12.74 7.53
C ALA A 72 -4.17 -11.39 7.04
N LEU A 73 -4.51 -11.31 5.76
CA LEU A 73 -4.98 -10.07 5.15
C LEU A 73 -6.41 -9.72 5.56
N GLU A 74 -6.62 -8.46 5.95
CA GLU A 74 -7.94 -7.89 6.15
C GLU A 74 -8.15 -6.77 5.14
N PHE A 75 -9.28 -6.80 4.42
CA PHE A 75 -9.61 -5.76 3.45
C PHE A 75 -9.97 -4.46 4.18
N VAL A 76 -9.45 -3.34 3.69
CA VAL A 76 -9.72 -2.01 4.25
C VAL A 76 -10.63 -1.20 3.34
N THR A 77 -10.19 -0.92 2.13
CA THR A 77 -10.95 -0.10 1.17
C THR A 77 -10.49 -0.35 -0.25
N ALA A 78 -11.39 -0.16 -1.20
CA ALA A 78 -11.06 -0.03 -2.61
C ALA A 78 -11.15 1.46 -2.94
N MET A 79 -10.02 2.05 -3.34
CA MET A 79 -9.93 3.48 -3.63
C MET A 79 -9.85 3.70 -5.14
N GLN A 80 -10.85 4.37 -5.69
CA GLN A 80 -10.79 4.83 -7.07
C GLN A 80 -10.03 6.16 -7.10
N ARG A 81 -9.00 6.23 -7.93
CA ARG A 81 -8.07 7.35 -7.92
C ARG A 81 -7.80 7.84 -9.33
N THR A 82 -7.70 9.16 -9.48
CA THR A 82 -7.32 9.81 -10.75
C THR A 82 -6.37 10.97 -10.50
N GLN A 83 -5.58 11.31 -11.51
CA GLN A 83 -4.82 12.56 -11.56
C GLN A 83 -5.29 13.43 -12.72
N HIS A 84 -6.34 13.02 -13.44
CA HIS A 84 -6.85 13.69 -14.63
C HIS A 84 -5.77 13.91 -15.69
N ALA A 85 -4.84 12.96 -15.80
CA ALA A 85 -3.69 13.03 -16.70
C ALA A 85 -3.59 11.77 -17.56
N ASP A 86 -2.54 10.96 -17.38
CA ASP A 86 -2.28 9.79 -18.23
C ASP A 86 -3.16 8.59 -17.85
N PRO A 87 -3.42 7.67 -18.80
CA PRO A 87 -4.20 6.46 -18.51
C PRO A 87 -3.64 5.60 -17.37
N ILE A 88 -2.34 5.59 -17.16
CA ILE A 88 -1.70 4.84 -16.05
C ILE A 88 -2.12 5.39 -14.68
N ASP A 89 -2.59 6.63 -14.62
CA ASP A 89 -3.01 7.29 -13.38
C ASP A 89 -4.48 7.06 -13.06
N GLU A 90 -5.21 6.36 -13.94
CA GLU A 90 -6.59 5.91 -13.65
C GLU A 90 -6.51 4.58 -12.92
N ARG A 91 -6.83 4.60 -11.63
CA ARG A 91 -6.49 3.49 -10.73
C ARG A 91 -7.70 3.00 -9.94
N ILE A 92 -7.64 1.73 -9.58
CA ILE A 92 -8.39 1.19 -8.45
C ILE A 92 -7.36 0.51 -7.52
N ASP A 93 -7.20 1.05 -6.32
CA ASP A 93 -6.23 0.58 -5.35
C ASP A 93 -6.94 -0.19 -4.24
N PHE A 94 -6.56 -1.45 -4.04
CA PHE A 94 -7.10 -2.31 -2.99
C PHE A 94 -6.15 -2.27 -1.80
N PHE A 95 -6.62 -1.77 -0.67
CA PHE A 95 -5.82 -1.65 0.54
C PHE A 95 -6.15 -2.77 1.52
N PHE A 96 -5.11 -3.39 2.05
CA PHE A 96 -5.20 -4.45 3.05
C PHE A 96 -4.32 -4.11 4.24
N THR A 97 -4.71 -4.61 5.42
CA THR A 97 -3.84 -4.66 6.60
C THR A 97 -3.54 -6.12 6.91
N ALA A 98 -2.44 -6.36 7.62
CA ALA A 98 -2.12 -7.68 8.15
C ALA A 98 -1.47 -7.52 9.52
N ARG A 99 -1.95 -8.30 10.50
CA ARG A 99 -1.42 -8.31 11.88
C ARG A 99 -0.67 -9.60 12.18
N ALA A 100 -0.68 -10.56 11.24
CA ALA A 100 0.04 -11.82 11.38
C ALA A 100 0.62 -12.22 10.02
N TRP A 101 1.82 -12.74 10.04
CA TRP A 101 2.55 -13.19 8.85
C TRP A 101 3.68 -14.11 9.29
N THR A 102 4.34 -14.77 8.32
CA THR A 102 5.52 -15.59 8.55
C THR A 102 6.74 -14.88 7.99
N GLY A 103 7.81 -14.86 8.75
CA GLY A 103 9.08 -14.24 8.38
C GLY A 103 9.28 -12.86 9.00
N GLU A 104 10.52 -12.39 9.00
CA GLU A 104 10.85 -11.06 9.48
C GLU A 104 10.92 -10.10 8.31
N PRO A 105 10.12 -9.00 8.33
CA PRO A 105 10.16 -8.02 7.25
C PRO A 105 11.58 -7.46 7.05
N ARG A 106 12.02 -7.42 5.80
CA ARG A 106 13.35 -6.90 5.44
C ARG A 106 13.29 -6.24 4.07
N ILE A 107 14.28 -5.41 3.78
CA ILE A 107 14.41 -4.79 2.45
C ILE A 107 14.97 -5.85 1.49
N VAL A 108 14.15 -6.28 0.52
CA VAL A 108 14.57 -7.23 -0.51
C VAL A 108 15.12 -6.51 -1.74
N GLU A 109 14.58 -5.33 -2.06
CA GLU A 109 14.99 -4.52 -3.21
C GLU A 109 15.62 -3.20 -2.74
N PRO A 110 16.89 -3.20 -2.27
CA PRO A 110 17.51 -2.00 -1.70
C PRO A 110 17.68 -0.85 -2.69
N ALA A 111 17.69 -1.14 -3.99
CA ALA A 111 17.78 -0.08 -5.00
C ALA A 111 16.55 0.84 -4.99
N LYS A 112 15.38 0.32 -4.58
CA LYS A 112 14.10 1.04 -4.60
C LYS A 112 13.57 1.43 -3.22
N CYS A 113 14.22 0.95 -2.15
CA CYS A 113 13.80 1.18 -0.78
C CYS A 113 15.00 1.65 0.05
N ALA A 114 14.97 2.90 0.47
CA ALA A 114 16.05 3.49 1.25
C ALA A 114 15.98 3.11 2.73
N ALA A 115 14.77 2.85 3.25
CA ALA A 115 14.56 2.51 4.65
C ALA A 115 13.24 1.76 4.82
N LEU A 116 13.17 0.95 5.86
CA LEU A 116 11.97 0.20 6.22
C LEU A 116 11.85 0.30 7.74
N GLU A 117 10.82 1.00 8.22
CA GLU A 117 10.70 1.34 9.64
C GLU A 117 9.26 1.26 10.13
N TRP A 118 9.12 0.96 11.42
CA TRP A 118 7.83 0.98 12.11
C TRP A 118 7.54 2.38 12.66
N PHE A 119 6.32 2.86 12.45
CA PHE A 119 5.87 4.16 12.94
C PHE A 119 4.54 4.02 13.67
N PRO A 120 4.34 4.73 14.80
CA PRO A 120 3.01 4.80 15.41
C PRO A 120 2.00 5.40 14.42
N LEU A 121 0.80 4.83 14.33
CA LEU A 121 -0.26 5.43 13.52
C LEU A 121 -0.61 6.83 14.00
N ALA A 122 -0.47 7.09 15.30
CA ALA A 122 -0.72 8.40 15.89
C ALA A 122 0.39 9.43 15.60
N SER A 123 1.54 8.99 15.06
CA SER A 123 2.70 9.86 14.80
C SER A 123 3.43 9.40 13.55
N LEU A 124 2.76 9.51 12.41
CA LEU A 124 3.32 9.12 11.12
C LEU A 124 4.47 10.05 10.69
N PRO A 125 5.43 9.54 9.90
CA PRO A 125 6.48 10.37 9.35
C PRO A 125 5.92 11.31 8.28
N SER A 126 6.76 12.21 7.79
CA SER A 126 6.40 13.12 6.69
C SER A 126 7.59 13.21 5.72
N PRO A 127 7.37 13.23 4.40
CA PRO A 127 6.05 13.08 3.77
C PRO A 127 5.64 11.62 3.59
N VAL A 128 4.35 11.36 3.64
CA VAL A 128 3.75 10.08 3.25
C VAL A 128 3.06 10.28 1.90
N VAL A 129 3.09 9.27 1.04
CA VAL A 129 2.35 9.31 -0.24
C VAL A 129 0.90 9.73 0.02
N PRO A 130 0.39 10.81 -0.60
CA PRO A 130 -0.87 11.45 -0.18
C PRO A 130 -2.10 10.53 -0.16
N HIS A 131 -2.32 9.72 -1.19
CA HIS A 131 -3.50 8.83 -1.22
C HIS A 131 -3.40 7.71 -0.19
N GLU A 132 -2.20 7.26 0.13
CA GLU A 132 -1.97 6.27 1.17
C GLU A 132 -2.16 6.88 2.57
N ARG A 133 -1.79 8.15 2.74
CA ARG A 133 -1.98 8.88 3.99
C ARG A 133 -3.46 8.96 4.37
N VAL A 134 -4.34 9.15 3.39
CA VAL A 134 -5.79 9.15 3.61
C VAL A 134 -6.25 7.84 4.24
N VAL A 135 -5.75 6.71 3.73
CA VAL A 135 -6.10 5.39 4.27
C VAL A 135 -5.54 5.21 5.68
N LEU A 136 -4.26 5.55 5.89
CA LEU A 136 -3.63 5.43 7.20
C LEU A 136 -4.35 6.26 8.26
N ASP A 137 -4.72 7.49 7.94
CA ASP A 137 -5.46 8.37 8.85
C ASP A 137 -6.87 7.83 9.16
N GLY A 138 -7.43 7.04 8.24
CA GLY A 138 -8.76 6.44 8.40
C GLY A 138 -8.77 5.10 9.15
N LEU A 139 -7.62 4.47 9.37
CA LEU A 139 -7.57 3.18 10.06
C LEU A 139 -8.09 3.34 11.50
N GLY A 140 -9.05 2.48 11.86
CA GLY A 140 -9.64 2.51 13.19
C GLY A 140 -10.72 3.57 13.41
N THR A 141 -11.04 4.39 12.40
CA THR A 141 -12.03 5.45 12.49
C THR A 141 -13.29 5.20 11.65
N GLY A 142 -13.43 4.00 11.07
CA GLY A 142 -14.61 3.64 10.28
C GLY A 142 -14.50 4.06 8.82
N LEU A 143 -13.34 3.88 8.20
CA LEU A 143 -13.14 4.15 6.78
C LEU A 143 -14.12 3.36 5.92
N GLU A 144 -14.76 4.03 4.96
CA GLU A 144 -15.69 3.38 4.05
C GLU A 144 -14.97 2.35 3.17
N SER A 145 -15.70 1.28 2.77
CA SER A 145 -15.13 0.23 1.93
C SER A 145 -14.84 0.67 0.50
N TYR A 146 -15.45 1.77 0.07
CA TYR A 146 -15.16 2.44 -1.20
C TYR A 146 -14.79 3.89 -0.91
N THR A 147 -13.64 4.31 -1.39
CA THR A 147 -13.12 5.66 -1.24
C THR A 147 -12.69 6.21 -2.59
N THR A 148 -12.47 7.51 -2.66
CA THR A 148 -11.99 8.16 -3.88
C THR A 148 -10.86 9.12 -3.54
N PHE A 149 -10.02 9.41 -4.54
CA PHE A 149 -8.94 10.38 -4.39
C PHE A 149 -8.65 11.06 -5.73
N GLY A 150 -8.57 12.38 -5.72
CA GLY A 150 -8.22 13.16 -6.89
C GLY A 150 -9.39 13.63 -7.75
N PHE A 151 -10.60 13.32 -7.39
CA PHE A 151 -11.80 13.73 -8.12
C PHE A 151 -12.26 15.13 -7.76
#